data_01ba57adf1dbd6796dc8f992180789fa
#
_entry.id   01ba57adf1dbd6796dc8f992180789fa
#
_cell.length_a   1.000
_cell.length_b   1.000
_cell.length_c   1.000
_cell.angle_alpha   90.00
_cell.angle_beta   90.00
_cell.angle_gamma   90.00
#
_symmetry.space_group_name_H-M   'P 1'
#
loop_
_entity.id
_entity.type
_entity.pdbx_description
1 polymer ?
#
loop_
_entity_poly.entity_id
_entity_poly.type
_entity_poly.pdbx_seq_one_letter_code
_entity_poly.pdbx_strand_id
1 'polypeptide(L)' 'MSDLLERITVKPEQCGGRPCIRGMRIRVTDVLDLYAAGLSAEQILEEMPDLEADDLKAALLYAARWLDHPVVAA' A
#
# COMPACT_ATOMS: atom_id res chain seq x y z
N MET A 1 6.33 -2.02 18.88
CA MET A 1 6.82 -2.04 17.51
C MET A 1 5.69 -2.11 16.55
N SER A 2 5.77 -1.34 15.54
CA SER A 2 4.74 -1.34 14.53
C SER A 2 4.99 -2.49 13.56
N ASP A 3 3.96 -3.29 13.35
CA ASP A 3 4.03 -4.36 12.37
C ASP A 3 3.28 -3.97 11.11
N LEU A 4 3.30 -2.69 10.80
CA LEU A 4 2.57 -2.20 9.64
C LEU A 4 3.00 -2.90 8.35
N LEU A 5 4.30 -3.13 8.19
CA LEU A 5 4.76 -3.76 6.96
C LEU A 5 4.29 -5.20 6.82
N GLU A 6 3.91 -5.85 7.91
CA GLU A 6 3.37 -7.19 7.83
C GLU A 6 2.00 -7.23 7.16
N ARG A 7 1.34 -6.08 7.08
CA ARG A 7 0.07 -6.00 6.38
C ARG A 7 0.24 -6.05 4.86
N ILE A 8 1.48 -5.93 4.39
CA ILE A 8 1.75 -5.96 2.95
C ILE A 8 2.23 -7.35 2.59
N THR A 9 1.54 -7.98 1.64
CA THR A 9 1.88 -9.33 1.19
C THR A 9 2.27 -9.30 -0.27
N VAL A 10 3.26 -10.12 -0.62
CA VAL A 10 3.71 -10.24 -2.00
C VAL A 10 3.72 -11.72 -2.34
N LYS A 11 2.83 -12.13 -3.22
CA LYS A 11 2.72 -13.53 -3.63
C LYS A 11 2.74 -13.59 -5.15
N PRO A 12 3.54 -14.50 -5.72
CA PRO A 12 3.66 -14.55 -7.19
C PRO A 12 2.33 -14.81 -7.89
N GLU A 13 1.43 -15.53 -7.23
CA GLU A 13 0.16 -15.91 -7.86
C GLU A 13 -0.96 -14.93 -7.58
N GLN A 14 -0.67 -13.86 -6.86
CA GLN A 14 -1.70 -12.90 -6.48
C GLN A 14 -1.33 -11.51 -6.99
N CYS A 15 -2.29 -10.83 -7.58
CA CYS A 15 -2.11 -9.47 -8.10
C CYS A 15 -0.92 -9.37 -9.04
N GLY A 16 -0.63 -10.44 -9.77
CA GLY A 16 0.49 -10.44 -10.69
C GLY A 16 1.85 -10.33 -10.00
N GLY A 17 1.94 -10.77 -8.75
CA GLY A 17 3.17 -10.67 -7.98
C GLY A 17 3.39 -9.30 -7.37
N ARG A 18 2.41 -8.43 -7.42
CA ARG A 18 2.53 -7.08 -6.88
C ARG A 18 2.14 -7.05 -5.41
N PRO A 19 2.67 -6.08 -4.67
CA PRO A 19 2.33 -5.97 -3.25
C PRO A 19 0.84 -5.70 -3.05
N CYS A 20 0.23 -6.45 -2.15
CA CYS A 20 -1.18 -6.36 -1.83
C CYS A 20 -1.38 -6.14 -0.34
N ILE A 21 -2.58 -5.72 0.04
CA ILE A 21 -2.93 -5.47 1.43
C ILE A 21 -3.51 -6.75 2.02
N ARG A 22 -2.83 -7.30 3.02
CA ARG A 22 -3.30 -8.45 3.82
C ARG A 22 -3.84 -9.60 2.99
N GLY A 23 -3.17 -9.90 1.86
CA GLY A 23 -3.60 -10.99 1.00
C GLY A 23 -4.86 -10.73 0.21
N MET A 24 -5.42 -9.53 0.30
CA MET A 24 -6.58 -9.16 -0.50
C MET A 24 -6.14 -8.79 -1.91
N ARG A 25 -7.10 -8.59 -2.79
CA ARG A 25 -6.78 -8.20 -4.16
C ARG A 25 -6.67 -6.69 -4.32
N ILE A 26 -6.46 -6.00 -3.22
CA ILE A 26 -6.24 -4.55 -3.21
C ILE A 26 -4.73 -4.34 -3.16
N ARG A 27 -4.19 -3.71 -4.19
CA ARG A 27 -2.76 -3.49 -4.27
C ARG A 27 -2.36 -2.24 -3.52
N VAL A 28 -1.10 -2.20 -3.09
CA VAL A 28 -0.56 -0.99 -2.48
C VAL A 28 -0.73 0.19 -3.43
N THR A 29 -0.50 -0.02 -4.73
CA THR A 29 -0.64 1.06 -5.70
C THR A 29 -2.08 1.55 -5.82
N ASP A 30 -3.07 0.68 -5.58
CA ASP A 30 -4.46 1.13 -5.60
C ASP A 30 -4.71 2.19 -4.53
N VAL A 31 -4.15 1.98 -3.33
CA VAL A 31 -4.27 2.94 -2.25
C VAL A 31 -3.53 4.24 -2.60
N LEU A 32 -2.33 4.10 -3.15
CA LEU A 32 -1.53 5.27 -3.50
C LEU A 32 -2.21 6.10 -4.59
N ASP A 33 -2.85 5.44 -5.55
CA ASP A 33 -3.56 6.13 -6.61
C ASP A 33 -4.72 6.95 -6.06
N LEU A 34 -5.42 6.44 -5.06
CA LEU A 34 -6.51 7.18 -4.44
C LEU A 34 -5.99 8.42 -3.72
N TYR A 35 -4.86 8.28 -3.02
CA TYR A 35 -4.24 9.46 -2.41
C TYR A 35 -3.82 10.47 -3.48
N ALA A 36 -3.27 9.98 -4.58
CA ALA A 36 -2.85 10.88 -5.66
C ALA A 36 -4.03 11.58 -6.29
N ALA A 37 -5.20 10.95 -6.27
CA ALA A 37 -6.42 11.56 -6.79
C ALA A 37 -7.01 12.60 -5.84
N GLY A 38 -6.41 12.78 -4.66
CA GLY A 38 -6.82 13.81 -3.72
C GLY A 38 -7.73 13.33 -2.61
N LEU A 39 -7.96 12.03 -2.49
CA LEU A 39 -8.82 11.52 -1.44
C LEU A 39 -8.09 11.56 -0.10
N SER A 40 -8.84 11.89 0.94
CA SER A 40 -8.32 11.76 2.30
C SER A 40 -8.37 10.30 2.74
N ALA A 41 -7.69 10.00 3.86
CA ALA A 41 -7.73 8.66 4.41
C ALA A 41 -9.16 8.22 4.68
N GLU A 42 -9.98 9.11 5.22
CA GLU A 42 -11.36 8.78 5.51
C GLU A 42 -12.14 8.44 4.24
N GLN A 43 -11.90 9.20 3.18
CA GLN A 43 -12.57 8.95 1.91
C GLN A 43 -12.14 7.63 1.30
N ILE A 44 -10.85 7.29 1.44
CA ILE A 44 -10.36 6.01 0.93
C ILE A 44 -11.02 4.86 1.67
N LEU A 45 -11.18 4.98 2.99
CA LEU A 45 -11.83 3.93 3.78
C LEU A 45 -13.30 3.80 3.41
N GLU A 46 -13.93 4.88 2.98
CA GLU A 46 -15.31 4.81 2.50
C GLU A 46 -15.39 4.08 1.16
N GLU A 47 -14.41 4.33 0.28
CA GLU A 47 -14.38 3.67 -1.02
C GLU A 47 -14.02 2.20 -0.90
N MET A 48 -13.18 1.86 0.05
CA MET A 48 -12.69 0.50 0.24
C MET A 48 -12.93 0.08 1.69
N PRO A 49 -14.16 -0.30 2.01
CA PRO A 49 -14.50 -0.60 3.42
C PRO A 49 -13.79 -1.81 3.99
N ASP A 50 -13.18 -2.63 3.15
CA ASP A 50 -12.39 -3.76 3.65
C ASP A 50 -11.06 -3.33 4.24
N LEU A 51 -10.65 -2.10 4.02
CA LEU A 51 -9.39 -1.61 4.53
C LEU A 51 -9.56 -0.99 5.91
N GLU A 52 -8.48 -1.04 6.66
CA GLU A 52 -8.39 -0.38 7.97
C GLU A 52 -7.44 0.79 7.87
N ALA A 53 -7.53 1.69 8.83
CA ALA A 53 -6.66 2.87 8.82
C ALA A 53 -5.18 2.49 8.80
N ASP A 54 -4.82 1.43 9.53
CA ASP A 54 -3.45 0.97 9.55
C ASP A 54 -3.01 0.39 8.22
N ASP A 55 -3.95 -0.10 7.40
CA ASP A 55 -3.60 -0.57 6.06
C ASP A 55 -3.12 0.58 5.19
N LEU A 56 -3.74 1.76 5.35
CA LEU A 56 -3.32 2.93 4.59
C LEU A 56 -1.93 3.38 5.01
N LYS A 57 -1.67 3.35 6.32
CA LYS A 57 -0.34 3.69 6.81
C LYS A 57 0.69 2.69 6.31
N ALA A 58 0.33 1.41 6.28
CA ALA A 58 1.22 0.38 5.80
C ALA A 58 1.58 0.60 4.32
N ALA A 59 0.59 0.97 3.52
CA ALA A 59 0.83 1.23 2.10
C ALA A 59 1.80 2.39 1.92
N LEU A 60 1.60 3.46 2.69
CA LEU A 60 2.49 4.61 2.60
C LEU A 60 3.90 4.27 3.06
N LEU A 61 4.00 3.50 4.15
CA LEU A 61 5.31 3.12 4.67
C LEU A 61 6.04 2.20 3.69
N TYR A 62 5.32 1.27 3.09
CA TYR A 62 5.92 0.37 2.12
C TYR A 62 6.46 1.16 0.93
N ALA A 63 5.67 2.11 0.44
CA ALA A 63 6.10 2.94 -0.68
C ALA A 63 7.32 3.77 -0.31
N ALA A 64 7.33 4.32 0.89
CA ALA A 64 8.47 5.13 1.34
C ALA A 64 9.74 4.29 1.39
N ARG A 65 9.64 3.04 1.86
CA ARG A 65 10.81 2.17 1.93
C ARG A 65 11.30 1.83 0.54
N TRP A 66 10.40 1.61 -0.41
CA TRP A 66 10.80 1.29 -1.78
C TRP A 66 11.40 2.47 -2.50
N LEU A 67 10.90 3.68 -2.23
CA LEU A 67 11.39 4.87 -2.88
C LEU A 67 12.70 5.37 -2.28
N ASP A 68 13.03 4.90 -1.09
CA ASP A 68 14.24 5.32 -0.40
C ASP A 68 15.44 4.48 -0.85
N HIS A 69 15.59 4.37 -2.16
CA HIS A 69 16.75 3.71 -2.75
C HIS A 69 17.74 4.76 -3.22
N PRO A 70 19.03 4.55 -3.00
CA PRO A 70 20.02 5.45 -3.56
C PRO A 70 19.89 5.45 -5.08
N VAL A 71 19.84 6.63 -5.66
CA VAL A 71 19.87 6.75 -7.10
C VAL A 71 21.31 6.71 -7.52
N VAL A 72 21.67 5.67 -8.26
CA VAL A 72 23.00 5.59 -8.82
C VAL A 72 22.97 6.37 -10.11
N ALA A 73 23.31 7.62 -10.01
CA ALA A 73 23.33 8.47 -11.19
C ALA A 73 24.46 8.04 -12.10
N ALA A 74 24.14 7.89 -13.33
CA ALA A 74 25.13 7.62 -14.33
C ALA A 74 25.72 8.93 -14.85
#